data_4dee46163a4e3c70a1eea184ec450a09
#
_entry.id   4dee46163a4e3c70a1eea184ec450a09
#
_cell.length_a   1.000
_cell.length_b   1.000
_cell.length_c   1.000
_cell.angle_alpha   90.00
_cell.angle_beta   90.00
_cell.angle_gamma   90.00
#
_symmetry.space_group_name_H-M   'P 1'
#
loop_
_entity.id
_entity.type
_entity.pdbx_description
1 polymer ?
#
loop_
_entity_poly.entity_id
_entity_poly.type
_entity_poly.pdbx_seq_one_letter_code
_entity_poly.pdbx_strand_id
1 'polypeptide(L)'
;FTMIIDNVKVYTEEKTFVKGGIMLDGDKIRRVYAEEEKPQFGEKEVLDGDGAYAIPGLIDLHFHGCKGDDFCEEAIERIAQYEASIGVTAIAPATMTLPVEELKQILSVAAKYKKKGTRPKAADLVGINMEGPFISKVKKGAQIQKQK
;
A
#
# COMPACT_ATOMS: atom_id res chain seq x y z
N PHE A 1 -6.15 -9.76 18.84
CA PHE A 1 -5.03 -8.97 19.38
C PHE A 1 -5.40 -7.48 19.30
N THR A 2 -5.46 -6.81 20.43
CA THR A 2 -5.81 -5.38 20.53
C THR A 2 -4.54 -4.59 20.83
N MET A 3 -4.17 -3.68 19.94
CA MET A 3 -3.06 -2.73 20.10
C MET A 3 -3.65 -1.32 20.22
N ILE A 4 -2.95 -0.46 20.94
CA ILE A 4 -3.24 0.96 21.02
C ILE A 4 -2.05 1.75 20.53
N ILE A 5 -2.30 2.70 19.64
CA ILE A 5 -1.32 3.73 19.27
C ILE A 5 -1.75 4.99 19.99
N ASP A 6 -1.01 5.41 21.00
CA ASP A 6 -1.35 6.56 21.83
C ASP A 6 -0.42 7.75 21.56
N ASN A 7 -0.75 8.93 22.09
CA ASN A 7 0.06 10.14 21.98
C ASN A 7 0.43 10.48 20.53
N VAL A 8 -0.61 10.51 19.65
CA VAL A 8 -0.48 10.88 18.24
C VAL A 8 -1.46 11.99 17.88
N LYS A 9 -1.17 12.67 16.77
CA LYS A 9 -2.12 13.59 16.11
C LYS A 9 -2.79 12.83 14.99
N VAL A 10 -4.03 12.37 15.25
CA VAL A 10 -4.76 11.52 14.30
C VAL A 10 -5.49 12.38 13.27
N TYR A 11 -5.34 12.07 11.99
CA TYR A 11 -6.13 12.66 10.92
C TYR A 11 -7.53 12.05 10.92
N THR A 12 -8.55 12.90 11.06
CA THR A 12 -9.95 12.47 11.21
C THR A 12 -10.77 12.65 9.93
N GLU A 13 -11.99 12.15 9.90
CA GLU A 13 -12.94 12.29 8.80
C GLU A 13 -13.30 13.76 8.53
N GLU A 14 -13.21 14.63 9.52
CA GLU A 14 -13.40 16.08 9.41
C GLU A 14 -12.20 16.77 8.74
N LYS A 15 -11.22 16.01 8.26
CA LYS A 15 -10.00 16.53 7.59
C LYS A 15 -9.15 17.44 8.47
N THR A 16 -9.10 17.14 9.75
CA THR A 16 -8.31 17.86 10.76
C THR A 16 -7.52 16.86 11.60
N PHE A 17 -6.49 17.35 12.29
CA PHE A 17 -5.72 16.54 13.22
C PHE A 17 -6.22 16.75 14.63
N VAL A 18 -6.51 15.65 15.31
CA VAL A 18 -6.92 15.64 16.73
C VAL A 18 -5.85 14.92 17.54
N LYS A 19 -5.41 15.52 18.64
CA LYS A 19 -4.49 14.88 19.58
C LYS A 19 -5.22 13.75 20.32
N GLY A 20 -4.65 12.57 20.39
CA GLY A 20 -5.29 11.41 20.99
C GLY A 20 -4.64 10.11 20.59
N GLY A 21 -5.42 9.13 20.15
CA GLY A 21 -4.88 7.83 19.75
C GLY A 21 -5.86 6.97 18.97
N ILE A 22 -5.38 5.77 18.64
CA ILE A 22 -6.07 4.80 17.79
C ILE A 22 -6.09 3.45 18.52
N MET A 23 -7.25 2.83 18.61
CA MET A 23 -7.41 1.46 19.07
C MET A 23 -7.56 0.54 17.86
N LEU A 24 -6.72 -0.48 17.79
CA LEU A 24 -6.76 -1.52 16.75
C LEU A 24 -7.32 -2.81 17.34
N ASP A 25 -8.05 -3.54 16.53
CA ASP A 25 -8.50 -4.91 16.81
C ASP A 25 -8.17 -5.79 15.61
N GLY A 26 -7.07 -6.54 15.71
CA GLY A 26 -6.48 -7.23 14.58
C GLY A 26 -6.05 -6.26 13.48
N ASP A 27 -6.64 -6.40 12.32
CA ASP A 27 -6.39 -5.58 11.12
C ASP A 27 -7.34 -4.38 10.96
N LYS A 28 -8.17 -4.09 11.97
CA LYS A 28 -9.19 -3.04 11.91
C LYS A 28 -8.94 -1.92 12.91
N ILE A 29 -9.22 -0.68 12.48
CA ILE A 29 -9.35 0.44 13.38
C ILE A 29 -10.69 0.30 14.12
N ARG A 30 -10.64 0.05 15.42
CA ARG A 30 -11.83 -0.07 16.26
C ARG A 30 -12.37 1.29 16.70
N ARG A 31 -11.48 2.20 17.06
CA ARG A 31 -11.84 3.54 17.55
C ARG A 31 -10.67 4.50 17.38
N VAL A 32 -10.97 5.72 16.99
CA VAL A 32 -10.11 6.89 17.19
C VAL A 32 -10.66 7.64 18.40
N TYR A 33 -9.81 8.17 19.26
CA TYR A 33 -10.21 8.94 20.43
C TYR A 33 -9.40 10.22 20.57
N ALA A 34 -10.06 11.27 21.04
CA ALA A 34 -9.38 12.50 21.45
C ALA A 34 -8.74 12.32 22.84
N GLU A 35 -7.76 13.14 23.20
CA GLU A 35 -7.03 13.03 24.48
C GLU A 35 -7.94 13.12 25.68
N GLU A 36 -8.97 13.95 25.60
CA GLU A 36 -10.00 14.12 26.66
C GLU A 36 -10.88 12.88 26.82
N GLU A 37 -10.96 12.03 25.78
CA GLU A 37 -11.74 10.80 25.76
C GLU A 37 -10.88 9.55 25.91
N LYS A 38 -9.64 9.70 26.34
CA LYS A 38 -8.67 8.62 26.46
C LYS A 38 -9.22 7.46 27.30
N PRO A 39 -9.36 6.25 26.71
CA PRO A 39 -9.86 5.10 27.45
C PRO A 39 -8.78 4.55 28.40
N GLN A 40 -9.22 3.79 29.39
CA GLN A 40 -8.29 2.98 30.18
C GLN A 40 -7.81 1.79 29.34
N PHE A 41 -6.50 1.60 29.27
CA PHE A 41 -5.88 0.62 28.37
C PHE A 41 -5.86 -0.80 28.96
N GLY A 42 -5.83 -0.93 30.28
CA GLY A 42 -5.66 -2.23 30.93
C GLY A 42 -4.34 -2.89 30.54
N GLU A 43 -4.35 -4.20 30.32
CA GLU A 43 -3.17 -4.98 29.92
C GLU A 43 -2.93 -5.04 28.39
N LYS A 44 -3.36 -4.02 27.66
CA LYS A 44 -3.19 -3.96 26.21
C LYS A 44 -1.80 -3.48 25.85
N GLU A 45 -1.30 -3.91 24.70
CA GLU A 45 -0.07 -3.38 24.12
C GLU A 45 -0.30 -1.93 23.68
N VAL A 46 0.56 -1.03 24.13
CA VAL A 46 0.51 0.39 23.81
C VAL A 46 1.80 0.81 23.11
N LEU A 47 1.65 1.37 21.92
CA LEU A 47 2.71 2.03 21.19
C LEU A 47 2.57 3.54 21.42
N ASP A 48 3.57 4.16 22.06
CA ASP A 48 3.66 5.61 22.18
C ASP A 48 4.14 6.21 20.85
N GLY A 49 3.31 7.07 20.25
CA GLY A 49 3.61 7.74 18.99
C GLY A 49 4.44 9.02 19.13
N ASP A 50 4.83 9.40 20.36
CA ASP A 50 5.70 10.55 20.65
C ASP A 50 5.26 11.86 19.96
N GLY A 51 3.95 12.09 19.89
CA GLY A 51 3.37 13.28 19.26
C GLY A 51 3.41 13.29 17.74
N ALA A 52 3.76 12.17 17.11
CA ALA A 52 3.79 12.03 15.66
C ALA A 52 2.39 12.18 15.02
N TYR A 53 2.36 12.40 13.74
CA TYR A 53 1.12 12.42 12.97
C TYR A 53 0.73 11.00 12.55
N ALA A 54 -0.51 10.62 12.84
CA ALA A 54 -1.10 9.38 12.38
C ALA A 54 -2.07 9.67 11.23
N ILE A 55 -1.76 9.14 10.08
CA ILE A 55 -2.55 9.26 8.85
C ILE A 55 -2.92 7.86 8.35
N PRO A 56 -3.97 7.72 7.52
CA PRO A 56 -4.19 6.49 6.77
C PRO A 56 -2.94 6.10 5.97
N GLY A 57 -2.69 4.80 5.85
CA GLY A 57 -1.61 4.31 5.01
C GLY A 57 -1.73 4.83 3.58
N LEU A 58 -0.62 5.17 2.96
CA LEU A 58 -0.59 5.65 1.59
C LEU A 58 -0.96 4.51 0.62
N ILE A 59 -1.52 4.89 -0.52
CA ILE A 59 -1.86 3.96 -1.60
C ILE A 59 -1.15 4.43 -2.86
N ASP A 60 -0.27 3.58 -3.43
CA ASP A 60 0.38 3.86 -4.70
C ASP A 60 -0.34 3.14 -5.83
N LEU A 61 -0.91 3.91 -6.74
CA LEU A 61 -1.73 3.39 -7.84
C LEU A 61 -0.97 3.34 -9.18
N HIS A 62 0.23 3.89 -9.26
CA HIS A 62 0.98 3.91 -10.51
C HIS A 62 2.48 4.08 -10.29
N PHE A 63 3.21 2.99 -10.38
CA PHE A 63 4.68 2.94 -10.39
C PHE A 63 5.12 1.66 -11.09
N HIS A 64 6.35 1.61 -11.59
CA HIS A 64 6.85 0.46 -12.36
C HIS A 64 7.77 -0.46 -11.57
N GLY A 65 8.24 -0.01 -10.44
CA GLY A 65 9.14 -0.73 -9.56
C GLY A 65 9.91 0.21 -8.64
N CYS A 66 10.78 -0.35 -7.81
CA CYS A 66 11.58 0.41 -6.85
C CYS A 66 12.88 -0.32 -6.52
N LYS A 67 13.90 0.42 -6.06
CA LYS A 67 15.18 -0.15 -5.61
C LYS A 67 15.90 -1.04 -6.63
N GLY A 68 15.68 -0.80 -7.92
CA GLY A 68 16.24 -1.61 -8.99
C GLY A 68 15.42 -2.86 -9.37
N ASP A 69 14.34 -3.13 -8.64
CA ASP A 69 13.38 -4.18 -9.00
C ASP A 69 12.30 -3.61 -9.92
N ASP A 70 11.99 -4.30 -11.01
CA ASP A 70 10.87 -4.01 -11.91
C ASP A 70 9.69 -4.94 -11.58
N PHE A 71 8.49 -4.38 -11.58
CA PHE A 71 7.27 -5.15 -11.34
C PHE A 71 7.09 -6.28 -12.37
N CYS A 72 7.52 -6.06 -13.61
CA CYS A 72 7.47 -7.05 -14.68
C CYS A 72 8.47 -8.20 -14.52
N GLU A 73 9.42 -8.11 -13.59
CA GLU A 73 10.49 -9.09 -13.36
C GLU A 73 10.24 -10.00 -12.14
N GLU A 74 9.00 -10.24 -11.79
CA GLU A 74 8.59 -11.11 -10.66
C GLU A 74 9.06 -10.63 -9.27
N ALA A 75 9.39 -9.37 -9.11
CA ALA A 75 9.93 -8.79 -7.88
C ALA A 75 8.84 -8.30 -6.89
N ILE A 76 7.59 -8.71 -7.05
CA ILE A 76 6.42 -8.16 -6.32
C ILE A 76 6.63 -8.16 -4.81
N GLU A 77 7.21 -9.21 -4.24
CA GLU A 77 7.37 -9.31 -2.79
C GLU A 77 8.36 -8.28 -2.24
N ARG A 78 9.51 -8.10 -2.89
CA ARG A 78 10.51 -7.11 -2.48
C ARG A 78 10.00 -5.69 -2.65
N ILE A 79 9.29 -5.43 -3.75
CA ILE A 79 8.61 -4.16 -4.01
C ILE A 79 7.60 -3.87 -2.92
N ALA A 80 6.70 -4.79 -2.61
CA ALA A 80 5.67 -4.62 -1.58
C ALA A 80 6.26 -4.40 -0.18
N GLN A 81 7.37 -5.06 0.17
CA GLN A 81 8.08 -4.85 1.43
C GLN A 81 8.73 -3.46 1.50
N TYR A 82 9.35 -3.02 0.41
CA TYR A 82 9.93 -1.68 0.35
C TYR A 82 8.85 -0.60 0.47
N GLU A 83 7.76 -0.71 -0.28
CA GLU A 83 6.64 0.22 -0.23
C GLU A 83 6.05 0.31 1.20
N ALA A 84 5.87 -0.83 1.87
CA ALA A 84 5.43 -0.83 3.28
C ALA A 84 6.42 -0.10 4.19
N SER A 85 7.71 -0.22 3.95
CA SER A 85 8.76 0.42 4.78
C SER A 85 8.75 1.96 4.72
N ILE A 86 8.12 2.53 3.70
CA ILE A 86 7.98 3.98 3.50
C ILE A 86 6.55 4.49 3.73
N GLY A 87 5.66 3.63 4.29
CA GLY A 87 4.31 4.02 4.68
C GLY A 87 3.23 3.76 3.62
N VAL A 88 3.56 3.12 2.52
CA VAL A 88 2.58 2.67 1.52
C VAL A 88 2.00 1.33 1.96
N THR A 89 0.70 1.26 2.17
CA THR A 89 0.01 0.07 2.68
C THR A 89 -0.70 -0.74 1.60
N ALA A 90 -0.96 -0.12 0.45
CA ALA A 90 -1.58 -0.78 -0.70
C ALA A 90 -0.95 -0.30 -2.01
N ILE A 91 -0.78 -1.22 -2.94
CA ILE A 91 -0.12 -0.97 -4.23
C ILE A 91 -0.95 -1.49 -5.41
N ALA A 92 -0.93 -0.73 -6.50
CA ALA A 92 -1.39 -1.15 -7.82
C ALA A 92 -0.29 -0.82 -8.86
N PRO A 93 0.80 -1.61 -8.90
CA PRO A 93 1.92 -1.33 -9.80
C PRO A 93 1.48 -1.36 -11.26
N ALA A 94 2.15 -0.57 -12.09
CA ALA A 94 1.86 -0.44 -13.49
C ALA A 94 2.73 -1.39 -14.33
N THR A 95 2.13 -2.01 -15.34
CA THR A 95 2.88 -2.72 -16.38
C THR A 95 3.52 -1.74 -17.35
N MET A 96 4.52 -2.21 -18.08
CA MET A 96 4.97 -1.54 -19.30
C MET A 96 4.11 -1.99 -20.49
N THR A 97 4.22 -1.27 -21.61
CA THR A 97 3.61 -1.70 -22.88
C THR A 97 4.40 -2.87 -23.45
N LEU A 98 3.94 -4.07 -23.16
CA LEU A 98 4.60 -5.34 -23.52
C LEU A 98 3.69 -6.18 -24.43
N PRO A 99 4.26 -7.18 -25.13
CA PRO A 99 3.46 -8.18 -25.85
C PRO A 99 2.43 -8.87 -24.95
N VAL A 100 1.29 -9.23 -25.51
CA VAL A 100 0.17 -9.82 -24.76
C VAL A 100 0.58 -11.06 -23.97
N GLU A 101 1.44 -11.90 -24.52
CA GLU A 101 1.88 -13.12 -23.84
C GLU A 101 2.77 -12.82 -22.61
N GLU A 102 3.63 -11.81 -22.69
CA GLU A 102 4.42 -11.35 -21.53
C GLU A 102 3.50 -10.76 -20.45
N LEU A 103 2.51 -9.94 -20.84
CA LEU A 103 1.50 -9.41 -19.90
C LEU A 103 0.72 -10.52 -19.22
N LYS A 104 0.30 -11.57 -19.93
CA LYS A 104 -0.38 -12.72 -19.33
C LYS A 104 0.47 -13.40 -18.25
N GLN A 105 1.77 -13.53 -18.48
CA GLN A 105 2.70 -14.10 -17.48
C GLN A 105 2.78 -13.22 -16.23
N ILE A 106 3.01 -11.92 -16.39
CA ILE A 106 3.05 -10.95 -15.31
C ILE A 106 1.75 -10.97 -14.49
N LEU A 107 0.61 -10.91 -15.15
CA LEU A 107 -0.70 -10.97 -14.51
C LEU A 107 -0.92 -12.29 -13.77
N SER A 108 -0.45 -13.42 -14.31
CA SER A 108 -0.54 -14.72 -13.66
C SER A 108 0.29 -14.77 -12.37
N VAL A 109 1.53 -14.23 -12.39
CA VAL A 109 2.40 -14.13 -11.20
C VAL A 109 1.75 -13.24 -10.13
N ALA A 110 1.26 -12.08 -10.53
CA ALA A 110 0.57 -11.16 -9.62
C ALA A 110 -0.70 -11.76 -9.02
N ALA A 111 -1.50 -12.47 -9.81
CA ALA A 111 -2.69 -13.17 -9.32
C ALA A 111 -2.34 -14.26 -8.30
N LYS A 112 -1.28 -15.03 -8.53
CA LYS A 112 -0.77 -16.01 -7.57
C LYS A 112 -0.29 -15.35 -6.28
N TYR A 113 0.43 -14.22 -6.40
CA TYR A 113 0.87 -13.45 -5.24
C TYR A 113 -0.33 -12.97 -4.42
N LYS A 114 -1.31 -12.32 -5.06
CA LYS A 114 -2.53 -11.82 -4.41
C LYS A 114 -3.32 -12.95 -3.72
N LYS A 115 -3.44 -14.11 -4.36
CA LYS A 115 -4.16 -15.27 -3.80
C LYS A 115 -3.55 -15.81 -2.51
N LYS A 116 -2.26 -15.60 -2.27
CA LYS A 116 -1.60 -15.99 -1.02
C LYS A 116 -2.02 -15.14 0.19
N GLY A 117 -2.75 -14.04 -0.04
CA GLY A 117 -3.26 -13.14 1.01
C GLY A 117 -2.22 -12.14 1.52
N THR A 118 -2.65 -11.34 2.50
CA THR A 118 -1.85 -10.30 3.14
C THR A 118 -0.60 -10.88 3.80
N ARG A 119 0.51 -10.20 3.68
CA ARG A 119 1.80 -10.60 4.24
C ARG A 119 2.28 -9.61 5.27
N PRO A 120 2.82 -10.07 6.39
CA PRO A 120 3.45 -9.18 7.36
C PRO A 120 4.54 -8.33 6.72
N LYS A 121 4.55 -7.04 7.04
CA LYS A 121 5.57 -6.07 6.58
C LYS A 121 5.60 -5.86 5.05
N ALA A 122 4.51 -6.09 4.35
CA ALA A 122 4.40 -5.84 2.92
C ALA A 122 3.10 -5.07 2.62
N ALA A 123 3.13 -4.19 1.64
CA ALA A 123 1.94 -3.54 1.12
C ALA A 123 1.04 -4.53 0.39
N ASP A 124 -0.27 -4.38 0.52
CA ASP A 124 -1.24 -5.23 -0.16
C ASP A 124 -1.28 -4.94 -1.65
N LEU A 125 -1.18 -5.98 -2.47
CA LEU A 125 -1.41 -5.87 -3.91
C LEU A 125 -2.93 -5.80 -4.17
N VAL A 126 -3.46 -4.59 -4.31
CA VAL A 126 -4.91 -4.37 -4.50
C VAL A 126 -5.34 -4.56 -5.95
N GLY A 127 -4.44 -4.32 -6.90
CA GLY A 127 -4.68 -4.46 -8.33
C GLY A 127 -3.42 -4.30 -9.15
N ILE A 128 -3.59 -4.19 -10.46
CA ILE A 128 -2.55 -3.85 -11.42
C ILE A 128 -3.08 -2.72 -12.29
N ASN A 129 -2.28 -1.67 -12.43
CA ASN A 129 -2.54 -0.61 -13.39
C ASN A 129 -1.94 -1.03 -14.74
N MET A 130 -2.80 -1.46 -15.67
CA MET A 130 -2.31 -1.98 -16.94
C MET A 130 -2.03 -0.85 -17.92
N GLU A 131 -0.75 -0.59 -18.21
CA GLU A 131 -0.32 0.35 -19.22
C GLU A 131 -0.06 -0.37 -20.54
N GLY A 132 -0.86 -0.04 -21.55
CA GLY A 132 -0.87 -0.79 -22.80
C GLY A 132 -1.78 -2.04 -22.72
N PRO A 133 -1.61 -3.05 -23.62
CA PRO A 133 -0.67 -3.12 -24.74
C PRO A 133 -1.02 -2.24 -25.94
N PHE A 134 -2.25 -1.74 -26.03
CA PHE A 134 -2.77 -0.97 -27.17
C PHE A 134 -2.70 0.53 -26.88
N ILE A 135 -1.62 1.16 -27.31
CA ILE A 135 -1.42 2.61 -27.16
C ILE A 135 -1.27 3.30 -28.52
N SER A 136 -1.66 4.56 -28.58
CA SER A 136 -1.53 5.36 -29.79
C SER A 136 -0.05 5.58 -30.16
N LYS A 137 0.32 5.30 -31.42
CA LYS A 137 1.65 5.56 -31.96
C LYS A 137 2.11 7.02 -31.77
N VAL A 138 1.18 7.96 -31.88
CA VAL A 138 1.43 9.40 -31.80
C VAL A 138 1.57 9.87 -30.34
N LYS A 139 0.93 9.19 -29.39
CA LYS A 139 0.86 9.58 -27.97
C LYS A 139 1.58 8.62 -27.03
N LYS A 140 2.40 7.72 -27.56
CA LYS A 140 3.05 6.65 -26.77
C LYS A 140 4.07 7.13 -25.73
N GLY A 141 4.54 8.36 -25.79
CA GLY A 141 5.59 8.85 -24.90
C GLY A 141 6.87 8.01 -25.01
N ALA A 142 7.40 7.61 -23.88
CA ALA A 142 8.60 6.76 -23.78
C ALA A 142 8.33 5.27 -24.06
N GLN A 143 7.06 4.84 -24.18
CA GLN A 143 6.73 3.43 -24.39
C GLN A 143 7.29 2.89 -25.71
N ILE A 144 7.89 1.71 -25.65
CA ILE A 144 8.46 1.04 -26.82
C ILE A 144 7.34 0.31 -27.57
N GLN A 145 7.18 0.63 -28.85
CA GLN A 145 6.21 -0.08 -29.67
C GLN A 145 6.80 -1.37 -30.22
N LYS A 146 6.74 -2.46 -29.46
CA LYS A 146 7.11 -3.81 -29.87
C LYS A 146 5.93 -4.64 -30.36
N GLN A 147 4.96 -4.03 -31.02
CA GLN A 147 3.78 -4.79 -31.47
C GLN A 147 3.85 -5.08 -32.95
N LYS A 148 3.94 -6.33 -33.27
CA LYS A 148 3.33 -6.94 -34.42
C LYS A 148 2.33 -7.98 -33.97
#